data_1695fd9f52f4319d8bdfbcb14603989c
#
_entry.id   1695fd9f52f4319d8bdfbcb14603989c
#
_cell.length_a   1.000
_cell.length_b   1.000
_cell.length_c   1.000
_cell.angle_alpha   90.00
_cell.angle_beta   90.00
_cell.angle_gamma   90.00
#
_symmetry.space_group_name_H-M   'P 1'
#
loop_
_entity.id
_entity.type
_entity.pdbx_description
1 polymer ?
#
loop_
_entity_poly.entity_id
_entity_poly.type
_entity_poly.pdbx_seq_one_letter_code
_entity_poly.pdbx_strand_id
1 'polypeptide(L)'
;MKRRLPAVAIFLGAFLLFGVQPMLGRTLLPSFGGTAAVWTVCLAAFQTLLLAGYFYAHMISRKPVRAQRILHAALLALAVVWTGAFAVLRPLIRGRFGESGQPALEVLFCVLLFAGLPYVLLSANSTLIQAWLAKSSDSRGVYRLYAVSNLGSFCGLLAYPLLVEPYVTLTAQWWGFAAGLVVYAVLLWRTGEEAAGRRLGGTSVCSSGQADACPSPGTVGSADQVGSAGVPADKNAWLWFVLSAASCFLLNAVTTYLSNDITPFPLLWIILLGIYLCSYIGAFSAFGERSAGWWGVLTLVGVVALAFAMRLEKAVQTLSIYLPLGVAVLLFGGMFLHGWLYRVRPAPAALTRYYLLIAAGGAVGGVAASVVAPLIFSQIWEFPVALLLLALLAALYFARPDPATQGVKREAVWLLAGVAVLLVVGDMRHQAGQVILAMRNFYGTSRLVNTTARTAFGDVLTARALRHGSVTHGIQYR
;
A
#
# COMPACT_ATOMS: atom_id res chain seq x y z
N MET A 1 -11.43 28.15 8.79
CA MET A 1 -11.77 28.05 7.36
C MET A 1 -10.57 27.78 6.46
N LYS A 2 -9.34 28.28 6.74
CA LYS A 2 -8.15 28.28 5.86
C LYS A 2 -7.49 26.89 5.55
N ARG A 3 -7.88 25.78 6.17
CA ARG A 3 -7.32 24.43 5.91
C ARG A 3 -8.26 23.48 5.18
N ARG A 4 -9.50 23.87 4.85
CA ARG A 4 -10.48 22.99 4.23
C ARG A 4 -10.15 22.66 2.77
N LEU A 5 -9.73 23.65 2.00
CA LEU A 5 -9.46 23.46 0.57
C LEU A 5 -8.30 22.47 0.30
N PRO A 6 -7.12 22.59 0.96
CA PRO A 6 -6.07 21.57 0.82
C PRO A 6 -6.52 20.14 1.21
N ALA A 7 -7.31 20.02 2.29
CA ALA A 7 -7.80 18.72 2.74
C ALA A 7 -8.78 18.12 1.72
N VAL A 8 -9.69 18.93 1.13
CA VAL A 8 -10.62 18.47 0.09
C VAL A 8 -9.87 18.06 -1.18
N ALA A 9 -8.86 18.82 -1.60
CA ALA A 9 -8.04 18.47 -2.76
C ALA A 9 -7.28 17.15 -2.54
N ILE A 10 -6.70 16.96 -1.34
CA ILE A 10 -6.01 15.71 -0.97
C ILE A 10 -6.99 14.54 -0.95
N PHE A 11 -8.15 14.70 -0.32
CA PHE A 11 -9.18 13.67 -0.26
C PHE A 11 -9.66 13.26 -1.64
N LEU A 12 -10.04 14.23 -2.50
CA LEU A 12 -10.53 13.94 -3.85
C LEU A 12 -9.46 13.27 -4.71
N GLY A 13 -8.23 13.77 -4.69
CA GLY A 13 -7.13 13.15 -5.45
C GLY A 13 -6.87 11.71 -5.03
N ALA A 14 -6.91 11.42 -3.72
CA ALA A 14 -6.76 10.07 -3.19
C ALA A 14 -7.97 9.17 -3.49
N PHE A 15 -9.19 9.72 -3.44
CA PHE A 15 -10.42 9.03 -3.85
C PHE A 15 -10.36 8.57 -5.31
N LEU A 16 -9.98 9.46 -6.22
CA LEU A 16 -9.82 9.14 -7.64
C LEU A 16 -8.70 8.12 -7.87
N LEU A 17 -7.57 8.26 -7.17
CA LEU A 17 -6.42 7.37 -7.25
C LEU A 17 -6.78 5.92 -6.94
N PHE A 18 -7.59 5.69 -5.91
CA PHE A 18 -7.99 4.35 -5.50
C PHE A 18 -9.25 3.85 -6.22
N GLY A 19 -10.14 4.73 -6.62
CA GLY A 19 -11.30 4.37 -7.43
C GLY A 19 -10.94 3.87 -8.84
N VAL A 20 -9.86 4.37 -9.44
CA VAL A 20 -9.42 3.92 -10.78
C VAL A 20 -8.87 2.49 -10.78
N GLN A 21 -8.35 1.99 -9.66
CA GLN A 21 -7.77 0.65 -9.59
C GLN A 21 -8.79 -0.47 -9.89
N PRO A 22 -9.90 -0.58 -9.15
CA PRO A 22 -10.91 -1.59 -9.44
C PRO A 22 -11.64 -1.33 -10.78
N MET A 23 -11.80 -0.07 -11.19
CA MET A 23 -12.35 0.28 -12.51
C MET A 23 -11.47 -0.26 -13.65
N LEU A 24 -10.15 -0.12 -13.52
CA LEU A 24 -9.20 -0.67 -14.47
C LEU A 24 -9.24 -2.21 -14.46
N GLY A 25 -9.28 -2.82 -13.27
CA GLY A 25 -9.43 -4.26 -13.14
C GLY A 25 -10.66 -4.79 -13.88
N ARG A 26 -11.82 -4.13 -13.74
CA ARG A 26 -13.02 -4.49 -14.50
C ARG A 26 -12.83 -4.29 -16.01
N THR A 27 -12.02 -3.32 -16.43
CA THR A 27 -11.67 -3.11 -17.84
C THR A 27 -10.85 -4.28 -18.41
N LEU A 28 -9.95 -4.85 -17.59
CA LEU A 28 -9.06 -5.95 -17.99
C LEU A 28 -9.72 -7.34 -17.90
N LEU A 29 -10.78 -7.48 -17.10
CA LEU A 29 -11.44 -8.76 -16.83
C LEU A 29 -11.84 -9.55 -18.09
N PRO A 30 -12.40 -8.96 -19.17
CA PRO A 30 -12.76 -9.71 -20.36
C PRO A 30 -11.59 -10.31 -21.13
N SER A 31 -10.38 -9.73 -21.02
CA SER A 31 -9.18 -10.17 -21.75
C SER A 31 -8.30 -11.13 -20.95
N PHE A 32 -8.23 -10.97 -19.61
CA PHE A 32 -7.26 -11.70 -18.78
C PHE A 32 -7.93 -12.58 -17.71
N GLY A 33 -9.25 -12.48 -17.56
CA GLY A 33 -9.97 -13.17 -16.50
C GLY A 33 -9.76 -12.55 -15.11
N GLY A 34 -10.39 -13.12 -14.08
CA GLY A 34 -10.37 -12.64 -12.70
C GLY A 34 -9.40 -13.40 -11.80
N THR A 35 -8.29 -13.92 -12.31
CA THR A 35 -7.35 -14.73 -11.53
C THR A 35 -6.55 -13.88 -10.53
N ALA A 36 -6.14 -14.49 -9.42
CA ALA A 36 -5.33 -13.81 -8.39
C ALA A 36 -4.05 -13.19 -8.97
N ALA A 37 -3.46 -13.82 -9.97
CA ALA A 37 -2.24 -13.33 -10.62
C ALA A 37 -2.43 -12.01 -11.38
N VAL A 38 -3.54 -11.83 -12.08
CA VAL A 38 -3.85 -10.56 -12.76
C VAL A 38 -3.90 -9.42 -11.74
N TRP A 39 -4.58 -9.65 -10.62
CA TRP A 39 -4.69 -8.66 -9.54
C TRP A 39 -3.35 -8.36 -8.89
N THR A 40 -2.53 -9.38 -8.69
CA THR A 40 -1.20 -9.26 -8.10
C THR A 40 -0.26 -8.41 -8.98
N VAL A 41 -0.28 -8.61 -10.30
CA VAL A 41 0.47 -7.79 -11.25
C VAL A 41 -0.07 -6.36 -11.28
N CYS A 42 -1.38 -6.17 -11.25
CA CYS A 42 -1.99 -4.83 -11.16
C CYS A 42 -1.53 -4.10 -9.89
N LEU A 43 -1.55 -4.78 -8.72
CA LEU A 43 -1.10 -4.19 -7.46
C LEU A 43 0.38 -3.78 -7.51
N ALA A 44 1.26 -4.64 -8.06
CA ALA A 44 2.68 -4.31 -8.23
C ALA A 44 2.87 -3.11 -9.17
N ALA A 45 2.11 -3.05 -10.27
CA ALA A 45 2.13 -1.92 -11.20
C ALA A 45 1.68 -0.62 -10.51
N PHE A 46 0.58 -0.64 -9.75
CA PHE A 46 0.10 0.52 -9.02
C PHE A 46 1.08 1.01 -7.96
N GLN A 47 1.74 0.10 -7.24
CA GLN A 47 2.78 0.46 -6.28
C GLN A 47 4.00 1.10 -6.94
N THR A 48 4.39 0.61 -8.12
CA THR A 48 5.48 1.21 -8.91
C THR A 48 5.09 2.59 -9.46
N LEU A 49 3.86 2.76 -9.95
CA LEU A 49 3.33 4.05 -10.40
C LEU A 49 3.18 5.04 -9.22
N LEU A 50 2.82 4.56 -8.05
CA LEU A 50 2.78 5.36 -6.82
C LEU A 50 4.18 5.90 -6.49
N LEU A 51 5.21 5.04 -6.54
CA LEU A 51 6.61 5.45 -6.37
C LEU A 51 7.02 6.50 -7.41
N ALA A 52 6.66 6.30 -8.69
CA ALA A 52 6.94 7.27 -9.74
C ALA A 52 6.31 8.64 -9.46
N GLY A 53 5.08 8.69 -8.93
CA GLY A 53 4.43 9.93 -8.55
C GLY A 53 5.06 10.62 -7.34
N TYR A 54 5.48 9.87 -6.34
CA TYR A 54 6.23 10.45 -5.20
C TYR A 54 7.62 10.96 -5.64
N PHE A 55 8.29 10.24 -6.54
CA PHE A 55 9.55 10.70 -7.13
C PHE A 55 9.35 11.98 -7.93
N TYR A 56 8.32 12.04 -8.77
CA TYR A 56 7.93 13.25 -9.49
C TYR A 56 7.67 14.41 -8.51
N ALA A 57 6.87 14.21 -7.46
CA ALA A 57 6.61 15.24 -6.44
C ALA A 57 7.90 15.71 -5.76
N HIS A 58 8.82 14.79 -5.43
CA HIS A 58 10.11 15.12 -4.83
C HIS A 58 10.96 15.97 -5.79
N MET A 59 11.03 15.61 -7.06
CA MET A 59 11.80 16.36 -8.06
C MET A 59 11.26 17.77 -8.28
N ILE A 60 9.95 17.92 -8.47
CA ILE A 60 9.36 19.23 -8.74
C ILE A 60 9.29 20.12 -7.49
N SER A 61 9.30 19.56 -6.26
CA SER A 61 9.27 20.32 -5.03
C SER A 61 10.46 21.26 -4.84
N ARG A 62 11.55 21.04 -5.59
CA ARG A 62 12.74 21.91 -5.66
C ARG A 62 12.53 23.17 -6.49
N LYS A 63 11.50 23.21 -7.34
CA LYS A 63 11.18 24.36 -8.21
C LYS A 63 10.32 25.38 -7.45
N PRO A 64 10.22 26.65 -7.93
CA PRO A 64 9.25 27.62 -7.40
C PRO A 64 7.81 27.09 -7.49
N VAL A 65 6.96 27.42 -6.51
CA VAL A 65 5.56 26.92 -6.44
C VAL A 65 4.77 27.26 -7.72
N ARG A 66 5.03 28.45 -8.32
CA ARG A 66 4.38 28.84 -9.58
C ARG A 66 4.71 27.87 -10.72
N ALA A 67 5.99 27.50 -10.86
CA ALA A 67 6.42 26.53 -11.87
C ALA A 67 5.84 25.12 -11.62
N GLN A 68 5.79 24.68 -10.34
CA GLN A 68 5.16 23.42 -9.95
C GLN A 68 3.70 23.39 -10.37
N ARG A 69 2.93 24.45 -10.10
CA ARG A 69 1.51 24.56 -10.46
C ARG A 69 1.29 24.48 -11.95
N ILE A 70 2.04 25.27 -12.74
CA ILE A 70 1.89 25.32 -14.21
C ILE A 70 2.21 23.95 -14.82
N LEU A 71 3.36 23.35 -14.44
CA LEU A 71 3.75 22.04 -14.96
C LEU A 71 2.72 20.95 -14.60
N HIS A 72 2.31 20.90 -13.34
CA HIS A 72 1.37 19.88 -12.89
C HIS A 72 -0.02 20.05 -13.51
N ALA A 73 -0.50 21.30 -13.69
CA ALA A 73 -1.76 21.58 -14.38
C ALA A 73 -1.72 21.20 -15.86
N ALA A 74 -0.62 21.48 -16.56
CA ALA A 74 -0.45 21.08 -17.95
C ALA A 74 -0.48 19.54 -18.12
N LEU A 75 0.22 18.81 -17.23
CA LEU A 75 0.20 17.35 -17.24
C LEU A 75 -1.17 16.79 -16.87
N LEU A 76 -1.90 17.42 -15.93
CA LEU A 76 -3.28 17.04 -15.62
C LEU A 76 -4.22 17.28 -16.82
N ALA A 77 -4.08 18.38 -17.53
CA ALA A 77 -4.85 18.62 -18.77
C ALA A 77 -4.59 17.51 -19.80
N LEU A 78 -3.32 17.11 -19.99
CA LEU A 78 -2.97 15.97 -20.83
C LEU A 78 -3.59 14.66 -20.33
N ALA A 79 -3.59 14.41 -19.02
CA ALA A 79 -4.20 13.22 -18.43
C ALA A 79 -5.73 13.19 -18.62
N VAL A 80 -6.40 14.35 -18.56
CA VAL A 80 -7.85 14.48 -18.84
C VAL A 80 -8.14 14.13 -20.29
N VAL A 81 -7.37 14.71 -21.24
CA VAL A 81 -7.52 14.43 -22.68
C VAL A 81 -7.27 12.95 -22.95
N TRP A 82 -6.20 12.38 -22.38
CA TRP A 82 -5.85 10.97 -22.52
C TRP A 82 -6.96 10.05 -22.00
N THR A 83 -7.50 10.33 -20.80
CA THR A 83 -8.58 9.54 -20.19
C THR A 83 -9.86 9.65 -21.03
N GLY A 84 -10.19 10.83 -21.52
CA GLY A 84 -11.33 11.04 -22.41
C GLY A 84 -11.19 10.30 -23.75
N ALA A 85 -10.01 10.37 -24.37
CA ALA A 85 -9.70 9.61 -25.59
C ALA A 85 -9.84 8.10 -25.34
N PHE A 86 -9.31 7.60 -24.21
CA PHE A 86 -9.46 6.20 -23.84
C PHE A 86 -10.93 5.79 -23.63
N ALA A 87 -11.74 6.63 -23.00
CA ALA A 87 -13.18 6.36 -22.83
C ALA A 87 -13.89 6.15 -24.17
N VAL A 88 -13.48 6.89 -25.23
CA VAL A 88 -14.01 6.77 -26.60
C VAL A 88 -13.44 5.53 -27.31
N LEU A 89 -12.13 5.30 -27.24
CA LEU A 89 -11.44 4.27 -28.02
C LEU A 89 -11.56 2.87 -27.41
N ARG A 90 -11.87 2.75 -26.11
CA ARG A 90 -11.96 1.48 -25.38
C ARG A 90 -12.80 0.40 -26.09
N PRO A 91 -13.99 0.68 -26.65
CA PRO A 91 -14.76 -0.35 -27.35
C PRO A 91 -14.02 -0.95 -28.57
N LEU A 92 -13.19 -0.17 -29.24
CA LEU A 92 -12.45 -0.56 -30.44
C LEU A 92 -11.23 -1.45 -30.12
N ILE A 93 -10.69 -1.31 -28.91
CA ILE A 93 -9.51 -2.08 -28.47
C ILE A 93 -9.88 -3.29 -27.61
N ARG A 94 -11.17 -3.50 -27.32
CA ARG A 94 -11.67 -4.63 -26.56
C ARG A 94 -11.37 -5.94 -27.28
N GLY A 95 -10.75 -6.89 -26.55
CA GLY A 95 -10.41 -8.21 -27.10
C GLY A 95 -9.12 -8.27 -27.90
N ARG A 96 -8.36 -7.16 -28.02
CA ARG A 96 -7.03 -7.16 -28.70
C ARG A 96 -5.86 -7.56 -27.78
N PHE A 97 -6.14 -7.81 -26.52
CA PHE A 97 -5.14 -8.20 -25.51
C PHE A 97 -5.46 -9.61 -24.98
N GLY A 98 -4.43 -10.31 -24.53
CA GLY A 98 -4.56 -11.67 -23.94
C GLY A 98 -4.05 -12.80 -24.81
N GLU A 99 -3.52 -12.51 -26.02
CA GLU A 99 -3.09 -13.53 -27.00
C GLU A 99 -1.58 -13.72 -27.11
N SER A 100 -0.75 -12.83 -26.50
CA SER A 100 0.72 -12.82 -26.73
C SER A 100 1.50 -13.95 -26.04
N GLY A 101 0.87 -14.78 -25.23
CA GLY A 101 1.55 -15.79 -24.43
C GLY A 101 2.31 -15.26 -23.22
N GLN A 102 2.31 -13.92 -22.99
CA GLN A 102 2.93 -13.26 -21.84
C GLN A 102 1.94 -12.38 -21.08
N PRO A 103 0.93 -12.96 -20.44
CA PRO A 103 -0.20 -12.22 -19.87
C PRO A 103 0.21 -11.19 -18.80
N ALA A 104 1.27 -11.47 -18.03
CA ALA A 104 1.77 -10.53 -17.02
C ALA A 104 2.28 -9.22 -17.63
N LEU A 105 3.03 -9.30 -18.74
CA LEU A 105 3.54 -8.12 -19.45
C LEU A 105 2.43 -7.34 -20.14
N GLU A 106 1.44 -8.05 -20.70
CA GLU A 106 0.28 -7.38 -21.30
C GLU A 106 -0.57 -6.65 -20.25
N VAL A 107 -0.83 -7.25 -19.10
CA VAL A 107 -1.52 -6.60 -17.98
C VAL A 107 -0.76 -5.36 -17.56
N LEU A 108 0.56 -5.45 -17.37
CA LEU A 108 1.42 -4.31 -17.02
C LEU A 108 1.31 -3.21 -18.07
N PHE A 109 1.41 -3.56 -19.35
CA PHE A 109 1.28 -2.61 -20.47
C PHE A 109 -0.08 -1.91 -20.45
N CYS A 110 -1.18 -2.65 -20.26
CA CYS A 110 -2.52 -2.10 -20.16
C CYS A 110 -2.68 -1.15 -18.98
N VAL A 111 -2.12 -1.48 -17.80
CA VAL A 111 -2.14 -0.60 -16.63
C VAL A 111 -1.42 0.71 -16.92
N LEU A 112 -0.24 0.64 -17.51
CA LEU A 112 0.54 1.82 -17.88
C LEU A 112 -0.16 2.68 -18.93
N LEU A 113 -0.71 2.05 -19.96
CA LEU A 113 -1.39 2.72 -21.06
C LEU A 113 -2.68 3.42 -20.60
N PHE A 114 -3.52 2.72 -19.84
CA PHE A 114 -4.87 3.22 -19.53
C PHE A 114 -4.89 4.16 -18.33
N ALA A 115 -4.09 3.92 -17.31
CA ALA A 115 -4.11 4.68 -16.07
C ALA A 115 -2.76 5.29 -15.68
N GLY A 116 -1.64 5.00 -16.35
CA GLY A 116 -0.31 5.36 -15.91
C GLY A 116 -0.12 6.84 -15.65
N LEU A 117 -0.42 7.70 -16.63
CA LEU A 117 -0.25 9.15 -16.49
C LEU A 117 -1.15 9.75 -15.40
N PRO A 118 -2.49 9.58 -15.42
CA PRO A 118 -3.35 10.13 -14.36
C PRO A 118 -2.99 9.56 -12.99
N TYR A 119 -2.60 8.29 -12.88
CA TYR A 119 -2.22 7.67 -11.63
C TYR A 119 -0.96 8.30 -11.02
N VAL A 120 0.10 8.51 -11.81
CA VAL A 120 1.34 9.18 -11.37
C VAL A 120 1.05 10.58 -10.85
N LEU A 121 0.20 11.34 -11.54
CA LEU A 121 -0.13 12.70 -11.15
C LEU A 121 -0.99 12.75 -9.87
N LEU A 122 -1.98 11.87 -9.75
CA LEU A 122 -2.81 11.76 -8.54
C LEU A 122 -1.99 11.30 -7.34
N SER A 123 -1.02 10.40 -7.52
CA SER A 123 -0.17 9.92 -6.42
C SER A 123 0.76 11.01 -5.87
N ALA A 124 1.16 11.99 -6.69
CA ALA A 124 1.92 13.16 -6.27
C ALA A 124 1.14 14.15 -5.38
N ASN A 125 -0.22 14.09 -5.41
CA ASN A 125 -1.14 15.07 -4.82
C ASN A 125 -0.83 15.37 -3.34
N SER A 126 -0.91 14.35 -2.48
CA SER A 126 -0.76 14.51 -1.04
C SER A 126 0.61 15.09 -0.67
N THR A 127 1.67 14.55 -1.26
CA THR A 127 3.05 14.97 -1.01
C THR A 127 3.30 16.39 -1.47
N LEU A 128 2.78 16.77 -2.64
CA LEU A 128 2.97 18.10 -3.22
C LEU A 128 2.26 19.17 -2.38
N ILE A 129 0.98 18.97 -2.06
CA ILE A 129 0.22 19.91 -1.23
C ILE A 129 0.82 20.02 0.17
N GLN A 130 1.22 18.91 0.78
CA GLN A 130 1.87 18.92 2.09
C GLN A 130 3.21 19.67 2.07
N ALA A 131 4.02 19.54 0.99
CA ALA A 131 5.23 20.27 0.81
C ALA A 131 4.98 21.81 0.68
N TRP A 132 3.90 22.23 0.03
CA TRP A 132 3.50 23.64 -0.03
C TRP A 132 3.12 24.17 1.34
N LEU A 133 2.38 23.39 2.13
CA LEU A 133 1.94 23.76 3.48
C LEU A 133 3.08 23.72 4.51
N ALA A 134 4.03 22.80 4.40
CA ALA A 134 5.17 22.67 5.29
C ALA A 134 6.11 23.90 5.23
N LYS A 135 6.12 24.61 4.09
CA LYS A 135 6.88 25.85 3.89
C LYS A 135 6.15 27.08 4.46
N SER A 136 4.92 26.96 4.94
CA SER A 136 4.19 28.01 5.65
C SER A 136 4.43 27.92 7.16
N SER A 137 4.21 29.01 7.90
CA SER A 137 4.48 29.13 9.34
C SER A 137 3.74 28.13 10.25
N ASP A 138 2.76 27.40 9.74
CA ASP A 138 1.93 26.44 10.48
C ASP A 138 2.20 24.98 10.02
N SER A 139 3.38 24.48 10.35
CA SER A 139 3.79 23.09 10.03
C SER A 139 3.16 22.02 10.94
N ARG A 140 2.60 22.43 12.10
CA ARG A 140 1.93 21.51 13.03
C ARG A 140 0.67 20.92 12.39
N GLY A 141 0.66 19.64 12.10
CA GLY A 141 -0.50 18.94 11.55
C GLY A 141 -0.42 18.60 10.06
N VAL A 142 0.69 18.90 9.38
CA VAL A 142 0.89 18.50 7.96
C VAL A 142 0.81 16.97 7.82
N TYR A 143 1.37 16.22 8.75
CA TYR A 143 1.30 14.76 8.74
C TYR A 143 -0.12 14.18 8.92
N ARG A 144 -1.06 14.95 9.56
CA ARG A 144 -2.48 14.54 9.66
C ARG A 144 -3.18 14.53 8.30
N LEU A 145 -2.69 15.30 7.34
CA LEU A 145 -3.23 15.30 5.97
C LEU A 145 -2.94 13.98 5.25
N TYR A 146 -1.94 13.22 5.71
CA TYR A 146 -1.72 11.86 5.22
C TYR A 146 -2.85 10.91 5.63
N ALA A 147 -3.40 11.07 6.84
CA ALA A 147 -4.60 10.32 7.25
C ALA A 147 -5.83 10.71 6.39
N VAL A 148 -5.98 11.99 6.02
CA VAL A 148 -7.03 12.44 5.10
C VAL A 148 -6.85 11.82 3.71
N SER A 149 -5.62 11.72 3.22
CA SER A 149 -5.31 11.03 1.97
C SER A 149 -5.74 9.55 2.03
N ASN A 150 -5.36 8.84 3.09
CA ASN A 150 -5.73 7.43 3.24
C ASN A 150 -7.24 7.24 3.41
N LEU A 151 -7.94 8.18 4.09
CA LEU A 151 -9.40 8.18 4.17
C LEU A 151 -10.03 8.35 2.79
N GLY A 152 -9.53 9.28 1.97
CA GLY A 152 -9.98 9.44 0.58
C GLY A 152 -9.76 8.16 -0.24
N SER A 153 -8.60 7.54 -0.09
CA SER A 153 -8.25 6.25 -0.72
C SER A 153 -9.21 5.13 -0.31
N PHE A 154 -9.47 5.01 0.99
CA PHE A 154 -10.40 4.03 1.55
C PHE A 154 -11.83 4.22 1.03
N CYS A 155 -12.31 5.48 1.03
CA CYS A 155 -13.63 5.81 0.49
C CYS A 155 -13.71 5.51 -1.02
N GLY A 156 -12.69 5.85 -1.81
CA GLY A 156 -12.64 5.57 -3.25
C GLY A 156 -12.65 4.06 -3.57
N LEU A 157 -11.91 3.29 -2.76
CA LEU A 157 -11.85 1.84 -2.89
C LEU A 157 -13.20 1.17 -2.59
N LEU A 158 -13.87 1.58 -1.51
CA LEU A 158 -15.16 1.02 -1.11
C LEU A 158 -16.34 1.52 -1.95
N ALA A 159 -16.31 2.79 -2.37
CA ALA A 159 -17.35 3.35 -3.21
C ALA A 159 -17.49 2.60 -4.54
N TYR A 160 -16.39 2.04 -5.05
CA TYR A 160 -16.41 1.34 -6.33
C TYR A 160 -17.34 0.13 -6.33
N PRO A 161 -17.14 -0.93 -5.53
CA PRO A 161 -18.03 -2.09 -5.54
C PRO A 161 -19.43 -1.81 -4.99
N LEU A 162 -19.59 -0.83 -4.10
CA LEU A 162 -20.87 -0.59 -3.42
C LEU A 162 -21.77 0.37 -4.19
N LEU A 163 -21.20 1.38 -4.86
CA LEU A 163 -21.95 2.48 -5.46
C LEU A 163 -21.69 2.64 -6.96
N VAL A 164 -20.47 2.40 -7.43
CA VAL A 164 -20.11 2.69 -8.82
C VAL A 164 -20.38 1.49 -9.73
N GLU A 165 -19.85 0.33 -9.39
CA GLU A 165 -19.93 -0.87 -10.22
C GLU A 165 -21.36 -1.35 -10.46
N PRO A 166 -22.28 -1.37 -9.45
CA PRO A 166 -23.64 -1.86 -9.65
C PRO A 166 -24.53 -0.93 -10.48
N TYR A 167 -24.27 0.38 -10.45
CA TYR A 167 -25.21 1.40 -11.00
C TYR A 167 -24.68 2.15 -12.21
N VAL A 168 -23.34 2.12 -12.46
CA VAL A 168 -22.72 2.95 -13.49
C VAL A 168 -22.07 2.09 -14.56
N THR A 169 -22.38 2.32 -15.83
CA THR A 169 -21.74 1.62 -16.95
C THR A 169 -20.24 1.95 -17.01
N LEU A 170 -19.42 1.00 -17.47
CA LEU A 170 -17.96 1.19 -17.50
C LEU A 170 -17.52 2.41 -18.35
N THR A 171 -18.25 2.72 -19.42
CA THR A 171 -18.00 3.94 -20.21
C THR A 171 -18.28 5.21 -19.42
N ALA A 172 -19.41 5.25 -18.69
CA ALA A 172 -19.75 6.39 -17.84
C ALA A 172 -18.77 6.55 -16.66
N GLN A 173 -18.22 5.44 -16.14
CA GLN A 173 -17.17 5.47 -15.11
C GLN A 173 -15.91 6.19 -15.62
N TRP A 174 -15.43 5.89 -16.83
CA TRP A 174 -14.26 6.57 -17.42
C TRP A 174 -14.52 8.06 -17.67
N TRP A 175 -15.71 8.45 -18.12
CA TRP A 175 -16.09 9.85 -18.23
C TRP A 175 -16.19 10.53 -16.87
N GLY A 176 -16.76 9.87 -15.88
CA GLY A 176 -16.81 10.36 -14.48
C GLY A 176 -15.42 10.54 -13.88
N PHE A 177 -14.49 9.64 -14.17
CA PHE A 177 -13.10 9.77 -13.75
C PHE A 177 -12.43 10.98 -14.43
N ALA A 178 -12.62 11.18 -15.74
CA ALA A 178 -12.11 12.37 -16.44
C ALA A 178 -12.68 13.67 -15.86
N ALA A 179 -13.99 13.73 -15.60
CA ALA A 179 -14.61 14.89 -14.94
C ALA A 179 -14.04 15.11 -13.51
N GLY A 180 -13.85 14.06 -12.75
CA GLY A 180 -13.18 14.10 -11.43
C GLY A 180 -11.77 14.68 -11.50
N LEU A 181 -10.99 14.33 -12.52
CA LEU A 181 -9.65 14.92 -12.76
C LEU A 181 -9.72 16.42 -13.02
N VAL A 182 -10.73 16.90 -13.75
CA VAL A 182 -10.95 18.35 -13.98
C VAL A 182 -11.24 19.06 -12.66
N VAL A 183 -12.19 18.55 -11.86
CA VAL A 183 -12.51 19.11 -10.54
C VAL A 183 -11.26 19.13 -9.64
N TYR A 184 -10.52 18.03 -9.63
CA TYR A 184 -9.27 17.94 -8.88
C TYR A 184 -8.25 18.99 -9.33
N ALA A 185 -8.05 19.18 -10.63
CA ALA A 185 -7.12 20.16 -11.18
C ALA A 185 -7.46 21.59 -10.73
N VAL A 186 -8.76 21.96 -10.72
CA VAL A 186 -9.24 23.26 -10.22
C VAL A 186 -8.95 23.43 -8.73
N LEU A 187 -9.26 22.42 -7.91
CA LEU A 187 -8.97 22.46 -6.46
C LEU A 187 -7.48 22.60 -6.16
N LEU A 188 -6.66 21.85 -6.89
CA LEU A 188 -5.20 21.89 -6.74
C LEU A 188 -4.64 23.27 -7.13
N TRP A 189 -5.12 23.82 -8.26
CA TRP A 189 -4.72 25.15 -8.71
C TRP A 189 -5.00 26.21 -7.66
N ARG A 190 -6.22 26.25 -7.11
CA ARG A 190 -6.64 27.18 -6.06
C ARG A 190 -5.83 26.99 -4.75
N THR A 191 -5.57 25.73 -4.40
CA THR A 191 -4.73 25.42 -3.22
C THR A 191 -3.31 25.98 -3.37
N GLY A 192 -2.73 25.89 -4.56
CA GLY A 192 -1.43 26.45 -4.85
C GLY A 192 -1.41 27.99 -4.90
N GLU A 193 -2.51 28.64 -5.30
CA GLU A 193 -2.67 30.11 -5.22
C GLU A 193 -2.65 30.58 -3.77
N GLU A 194 -3.43 29.96 -2.89
CA GLU A 194 -3.43 30.29 -1.47
C GLU A 194 -2.04 30.09 -0.85
N ALA A 195 -1.29 29.06 -1.24
CA ALA A 195 0.05 28.80 -0.75
C ALA A 195 1.07 29.85 -1.25
N ALA A 196 0.92 30.34 -2.48
CA ALA A 196 1.78 31.39 -3.04
C ALA A 196 1.47 32.77 -2.45
N GLY A 197 0.18 33.12 -2.29
CA GLY A 197 -0.26 34.42 -1.74
C GLY A 197 0.15 34.63 -0.26
N ARG A 198 0.21 33.57 0.54
CA ARG A 198 0.69 33.65 1.95
C ARG A 198 2.14 34.04 2.08
N ARG A 199 2.98 33.82 1.07
CA ARG A 199 4.38 34.23 1.06
C ARG A 199 4.55 35.73 0.80
N LEU A 200 3.69 36.33 -0.03
CA LEU A 200 3.71 37.74 -0.35
C LEU A 200 3.17 38.62 0.81
N GLY A 201 2.17 38.09 1.55
CA GLY A 201 1.59 38.81 2.71
C GLY A 201 2.47 38.80 3.98
N GLY A 202 3.46 37.90 4.08
CA GLY A 202 4.39 37.83 5.20
C GLY A 202 5.54 38.83 5.14
N THR A 203 5.76 39.44 3.98
CA THR A 203 6.82 40.43 3.75
C THR A 203 6.33 41.89 3.80
N SER A 204 5.02 42.13 3.91
CA SER A 204 4.41 43.47 3.80
C SER A 204 3.92 44.09 5.12
N VAL A 205 4.27 43.54 6.28
CA VAL A 205 3.84 44.09 7.59
C VAL A 205 4.86 45.07 8.20
N CYS A 206 5.91 45.47 7.50
CA CYS A 206 6.83 46.50 7.93
C CYS A 206 6.74 47.80 7.10
N SER A 207 5.54 48.24 6.72
CA SER A 207 5.35 49.55 6.11
C SER A 207 4.01 50.16 6.57
N SER A 208 4.02 50.80 7.72
CA SER A 208 3.34 52.02 8.11
C SER A 208 3.13 52.07 9.63
N GLY A 209 3.89 52.95 10.29
CA GLY A 209 3.54 53.54 11.57
C GLY A 209 3.98 52.79 12.84
N GLN A 210 5.30 52.79 13.10
CA GLN A 210 5.90 52.92 14.42
C GLN A 210 7.42 52.84 14.29
N ALA A 211 8.09 53.97 14.38
CA ALA A 211 9.53 54.11 14.15
C ALA A 211 10.43 53.72 15.35
N ASP A 212 9.86 53.16 16.45
CA ASP A 212 10.59 53.00 17.70
C ASP A 212 10.83 51.56 18.17
N ALA A 213 10.68 50.56 17.31
CA ALA A 213 10.93 49.17 17.68
C ALA A 213 11.54 48.30 16.55
N CYS A 214 12.42 48.90 15.72
CA CYS A 214 13.26 48.12 14.79
C CYS A 214 14.63 47.85 15.43
N PRO A 215 15.05 46.58 15.60
CA PRO A 215 16.46 46.30 15.91
C PRO A 215 17.33 46.74 14.73
N SER A 216 18.47 47.37 15.06
CA SER A 216 19.47 47.92 14.14
C SER A 216 19.88 46.97 13.02
N PRO A 217 20.25 47.46 11.80
CA PRO A 217 20.49 46.63 10.60
C PRO A 217 21.85 45.88 10.61
N GLY A 218 22.31 45.43 11.76
CA GLY A 218 23.64 44.80 11.92
C GLY A 218 23.69 43.27 12.00
N THR A 219 22.57 42.58 12.03
CA THR A 219 22.55 41.10 12.22
C THR A 219 21.47 40.37 11.45
N VAL A 220 21.09 40.90 10.29
CA VAL A 220 20.33 40.10 9.32
C VAL A 220 21.36 39.34 8.48
N GLY A 221 21.79 38.20 8.98
CA GLY A 221 22.49 37.22 8.18
C GLY A 221 21.66 36.91 6.93
N SER A 222 22.24 37.10 5.77
CA SER A 222 21.66 36.99 4.44
C SER A 222 20.81 35.72 4.33
N ALA A 223 19.50 35.89 4.14
CA ALA A 223 18.55 34.80 3.88
C ALA A 223 18.81 34.07 2.54
N ASP A 224 19.82 34.46 1.80
CA ASP A 224 20.25 33.88 0.53
C ASP A 224 21.35 32.81 0.68
N GLN A 225 21.80 32.48 1.89
CA GLN A 225 22.72 31.37 2.14
C GLN A 225 22.06 30.17 2.82
N VAL A 226 20.77 29.93 2.62
CA VAL A 226 20.22 28.56 2.76
C VAL A 226 20.45 27.80 1.45
N GLY A 227 21.62 28.01 0.85
CA GLY A 227 22.22 27.14 -0.12
C GLY A 227 22.74 25.90 0.60
N SER A 228 22.21 24.74 0.23
CA SER A 228 22.85 23.41 0.32
C SER A 228 23.50 22.97 1.66
N ALA A 229 23.08 23.47 2.81
CA ALA A 229 23.29 22.73 4.03
C ALA A 229 22.49 21.42 3.89
N GLY A 230 23.17 20.32 3.55
CA GLY A 230 22.57 19.02 3.36
C GLY A 230 21.68 18.72 4.56
N VAL A 231 20.39 18.41 4.28
CA VAL A 231 19.48 17.93 5.32
C VAL A 231 20.21 16.84 6.09
N PRO A 232 20.40 16.96 7.43
CA PRO A 232 21.17 15.99 8.19
C PRO A 232 20.69 14.60 7.81
N ALA A 233 21.62 13.67 7.53
CA ALA A 233 21.27 12.31 7.20
C ALA A 233 20.47 11.74 8.38
N ASP A 234 19.16 11.57 8.22
CA ASP A 234 18.31 11.07 9.27
C ASP A 234 18.69 9.59 9.50
N LYS A 235 19.20 9.30 10.71
CA LYS A 235 19.68 7.96 11.09
C LYS A 235 18.59 6.88 10.94
N ASN A 236 17.32 7.28 10.86
CA ASN A 236 16.17 6.40 10.76
C ASN A 236 15.64 6.23 9.31
N ALA A 237 16.28 6.83 8.31
CA ALA A 237 15.80 6.80 6.92
C ALA A 237 15.64 5.36 6.36
N TRP A 238 16.51 4.43 6.75
CA TRP A 238 16.42 3.03 6.37
C TRP A 238 15.18 2.34 6.96
N LEU A 239 14.74 2.75 8.18
CA LEU A 239 13.51 2.22 8.80
C LEU A 239 12.26 2.63 8.01
N TRP A 240 12.22 3.83 7.43
CA TRP A 240 11.08 4.27 6.62
C TRP A 240 10.89 3.33 5.42
N PHE A 241 11.98 2.94 4.80
CA PHE A 241 11.98 1.97 3.70
C PHE A 241 11.59 0.57 4.17
N VAL A 242 12.27 0.04 5.18
CA VAL A 242 12.08 -1.35 5.64
C VAL A 242 10.69 -1.60 6.20
N LEU A 243 10.16 -0.69 7.04
CA LEU A 243 8.83 -0.85 7.64
C LEU A 243 7.73 -0.78 6.57
N SER A 244 7.88 0.09 5.58
CA SER A 244 6.96 0.16 4.46
C SER A 244 7.07 -1.06 3.54
N ALA A 245 8.28 -1.54 3.26
CA ALA A 245 8.50 -2.75 2.49
C ALA A 245 7.86 -3.97 3.18
N ALA A 246 8.07 -4.12 4.48
CA ALA A 246 7.50 -5.22 5.27
C ALA A 246 5.97 -5.17 5.30
N SER A 247 5.36 -3.97 5.42
CA SER A 247 3.90 -3.84 5.44
C SER A 247 3.25 -4.15 4.10
N CYS A 248 3.84 -3.70 2.98
CA CYS A 248 3.36 -4.03 1.64
C CYS A 248 3.62 -5.50 1.27
N PHE A 249 4.75 -6.07 1.69
CA PHE A 249 5.04 -7.50 1.53
C PHE A 249 4.00 -8.34 2.27
N LEU A 250 3.68 -7.97 3.52
CA LEU A 250 2.64 -8.63 4.32
C LEU A 250 1.27 -8.57 3.63
N LEU A 251 0.83 -7.38 3.15
CA LEU A 251 -0.44 -7.24 2.44
C LEU A 251 -0.53 -8.20 1.25
N ASN A 252 0.50 -8.21 0.39
CA ASN A 252 0.48 -9.05 -0.80
C ASN A 252 0.58 -10.54 -0.46
N ALA A 253 1.41 -10.92 0.52
CA ALA A 253 1.56 -12.30 0.98
C ALA A 253 0.25 -12.85 1.57
N VAL A 254 -0.44 -12.08 2.42
CA VAL A 254 -1.75 -12.45 2.98
C VAL A 254 -2.79 -12.53 1.87
N THR A 255 -2.79 -11.59 0.92
CA THR A 255 -3.72 -11.59 -0.21
C THR A 255 -3.53 -12.83 -1.06
N THR A 256 -2.30 -13.17 -1.44
CA THR A 256 -2.00 -14.38 -2.23
C THR A 256 -2.40 -15.65 -1.49
N TYR A 257 -2.08 -15.75 -0.19
CA TYR A 257 -2.40 -16.91 0.62
C TYR A 257 -3.90 -17.14 0.72
N LEU A 258 -4.67 -16.11 1.09
CA LEU A 258 -6.11 -16.21 1.21
C LEU A 258 -6.82 -16.42 -0.13
N SER A 259 -6.34 -15.80 -1.21
CA SER A 259 -6.91 -15.97 -2.55
C SER A 259 -6.64 -17.34 -3.18
N ASN A 260 -5.57 -18.04 -2.74
CA ASN A 260 -5.24 -19.37 -3.26
C ASN A 260 -6.15 -20.45 -2.67
N ASP A 261 -6.58 -20.31 -1.43
CA ASP A 261 -7.40 -21.29 -0.72
C ASP A 261 -8.91 -20.99 -0.80
N ILE A 262 -9.27 -19.75 -1.10
CA ILE A 262 -10.64 -19.32 -1.34
C ILE A 262 -10.84 -19.19 -2.85
N THR A 263 -12.01 -19.57 -3.34
CA THR A 263 -12.40 -19.26 -4.74
C THR A 263 -12.12 -17.78 -5.02
N PRO A 264 -11.47 -17.43 -6.14
CA PRO A 264 -11.08 -16.05 -6.43
C PRO A 264 -12.31 -15.14 -6.42
N PHE A 265 -12.56 -14.53 -5.26
CA PHE A 265 -13.62 -13.55 -5.08
C PHE A 265 -13.03 -12.16 -5.34
N PRO A 266 -13.42 -11.47 -6.41
CA PRO A 266 -12.81 -10.21 -6.81
C PRO A 266 -12.78 -9.15 -5.71
N LEU A 267 -13.71 -9.21 -4.75
CA LEU A 267 -13.79 -8.25 -3.63
C LEU A 267 -12.82 -8.54 -2.48
N LEU A 268 -12.22 -9.73 -2.41
CA LEU A 268 -11.35 -10.10 -1.28
C LEU A 268 -10.14 -9.17 -1.18
N TRP A 269 -9.46 -8.92 -2.30
CA TRP A 269 -8.29 -8.01 -2.31
C TRP A 269 -8.68 -6.57 -1.94
N ILE A 270 -9.89 -6.11 -2.29
CA ILE A 270 -10.42 -4.79 -1.92
C ILE A 270 -10.57 -4.70 -0.40
N ILE A 271 -11.11 -5.73 0.25
CA ILE A 271 -11.27 -5.79 1.70
C ILE A 271 -9.90 -5.75 2.39
N LEU A 272 -8.95 -6.58 1.95
CA LEU A 272 -7.61 -6.63 2.53
C LEU A 272 -6.84 -5.32 2.35
N LEU A 273 -6.92 -4.71 1.16
CA LEU A 273 -6.36 -3.38 0.91
C LEU A 273 -7.07 -2.30 1.75
N GLY A 274 -8.39 -2.40 1.95
CA GLY A 274 -9.14 -1.54 2.84
C GLY A 274 -8.66 -1.62 4.28
N ILE A 275 -8.43 -2.82 4.82
CA ILE A 275 -7.87 -3.06 6.15
C ILE A 275 -6.46 -2.46 6.27
N TYR A 276 -5.63 -2.63 5.25
CA TYR A 276 -4.31 -2.02 5.17
C TYR A 276 -4.37 -0.48 5.21
N LEU A 277 -5.29 0.15 4.49
CA LEU A 277 -5.51 1.60 4.56
C LEU A 277 -6.03 2.05 5.93
N CYS A 278 -6.94 1.29 6.54
CA CYS A 278 -7.41 1.54 7.92
C CYS A 278 -6.25 1.52 8.91
N SER A 279 -5.27 0.61 8.75
CA SER A 279 -4.10 0.58 9.63
C SER A 279 -3.22 1.83 9.48
N TYR A 280 -3.10 2.43 8.28
CA TYR A 280 -2.45 3.74 8.11
C TYR A 280 -3.24 4.87 8.78
N ILE A 281 -4.56 4.90 8.58
CA ILE A 281 -5.44 5.93 9.18
C ILE A 281 -5.32 5.91 10.70
N GLY A 282 -5.42 4.73 11.31
CA GLY A 282 -5.32 4.53 12.75
C GLY A 282 -3.92 4.85 13.30
N ALA A 283 -2.88 4.36 12.61
CA ALA A 283 -1.49 4.51 13.04
C ALA A 283 -0.97 5.95 12.94
N PHE A 284 -1.40 6.72 11.92
CA PHE A 284 -0.98 8.13 11.74
C PHE A 284 -1.80 9.09 12.61
N SER A 285 -2.04 8.70 13.84
CA SER A 285 -2.76 9.45 14.88
C SER A 285 -1.99 9.43 16.21
N ALA A 286 -2.39 10.27 17.16
CA ALA A 286 -1.82 10.26 18.52
C ALA A 286 -2.07 8.91 19.23
N PHE A 287 -3.17 8.23 18.92
CA PHE A 287 -3.48 6.89 19.42
C PHE A 287 -2.49 5.86 18.86
N GLY A 288 -2.29 5.82 17.54
CA GLY A 288 -1.37 4.87 16.91
C GLY A 288 0.08 5.06 17.38
N GLU A 289 0.51 6.31 17.60
CA GLU A 289 1.84 6.62 18.13
C GLU A 289 2.07 6.03 19.53
N ARG A 290 1.08 6.13 20.43
CA ARG A 290 1.17 5.65 21.82
C ARG A 290 0.99 4.14 21.93
N SER A 291 0.19 3.54 21.05
CA SER A 291 -0.19 2.13 21.13
C SER A 291 0.67 1.19 20.28
N ALA A 292 1.71 1.69 19.60
CA ALA A 292 2.55 0.88 18.71
C ALA A 292 3.13 -0.37 19.39
N GLY A 293 3.56 -0.26 20.65
CA GLY A 293 4.03 -1.42 21.43
C GLY A 293 2.96 -2.50 21.64
N TRP A 294 1.73 -2.09 22.00
CA TRP A 294 0.63 -3.03 22.16
C TRP A 294 0.26 -3.73 20.85
N TRP A 295 0.26 -3.00 19.73
CA TRP A 295 0.04 -3.60 18.41
C TRP A 295 1.14 -4.60 18.06
N GLY A 296 2.39 -4.36 18.47
CA GLY A 296 3.49 -5.31 18.31
C GLY A 296 3.25 -6.62 19.07
N VAL A 297 2.76 -6.56 20.32
CA VAL A 297 2.37 -7.76 21.10
C VAL A 297 1.21 -8.49 20.44
N LEU A 298 0.14 -7.77 20.04
CA LEU A 298 -1.02 -8.36 19.35
C LEU A 298 -0.61 -9.01 18.01
N THR A 299 0.35 -8.43 17.31
CA THR A 299 0.93 -9.02 16.09
C THR A 299 1.56 -10.37 16.38
N LEU A 300 2.41 -10.47 17.41
CA LEU A 300 3.04 -11.74 17.80
C LEU A 300 2.02 -12.78 18.23
N VAL A 301 1.03 -12.39 19.03
CA VAL A 301 -0.07 -13.29 19.43
C VAL A 301 -0.84 -13.78 18.20
N GLY A 302 -1.16 -12.88 17.27
CA GLY A 302 -1.83 -13.23 16.00
C GLY A 302 -1.00 -14.18 15.14
N VAL A 303 0.32 -13.94 15.02
CA VAL A 303 1.23 -14.84 14.28
C VAL A 303 1.29 -16.23 14.92
N VAL A 304 1.39 -16.30 16.27
CA VAL A 304 1.39 -17.58 16.99
C VAL A 304 0.06 -18.32 16.79
N ALA A 305 -1.07 -17.62 16.94
CA ALA A 305 -2.39 -18.22 16.77
C ALA A 305 -2.60 -18.73 15.32
N LEU A 306 -2.19 -17.96 14.33
CA LEU A 306 -2.29 -18.34 12.93
C LEU A 306 -1.36 -19.51 12.61
N ALA A 307 -0.09 -19.48 13.03
CA ALA A 307 0.86 -20.56 12.82
C ALA A 307 0.45 -21.85 13.55
N PHE A 308 -0.19 -21.74 14.70
CA PHE A 308 -0.78 -22.88 15.40
C PHE A 308 -1.99 -23.45 14.61
N ALA A 309 -2.90 -22.57 14.14
CA ALA A 309 -4.03 -22.99 13.33
C ALA A 309 -3.60 -23.73 12.05
N MET A 310 -2.50 -23.30 11.41
CA MET A 310 -1.95 -23.95 10.21
C MET A 310 -1.50 -25.42 10.47
N ARG A 311 -1.28 -25.80 11.72
CA ARG A 311 -0.91 -27.16 12.13
C ARG A 311 -2.08 -28.06 12.51
N LEU A 312 -3.26 -27.48 12.71
CA LEU A 312 -4.45 -28.26 13.01
C LEU A 312 -4.83 -29.13 11.80
N GLU A 313 -5.47 -30.27 12.07
CA GLU A 313 -5.94 -31.16 10.99
C GLU A 313 -6.90 -30.42 10.04
N LYS A 314 -6.88 -30.83 8.75
CA LYS A 314 -7.68 -30.18 7.69
C LYS A 314 -9.17 -30.13 7.96
N ALA A 315 -9.71 -31.05 8.77
CA ALA A 315 -11.12 -31.03 9.20
C ALA A 315 -11.47 -29.79 10.05
N VAL A 316 -10.48 -29.22 10.76
CA VAL A 316 -10.61 -28.01 11.56
C VAL A 316 -10.16 -26.78 10.79
N GLN A 317 -9.45 -26.96 9.68
CA GLN A 317 -8.98 -25.88 8.81
C GLN A 317 -10.13 -25.28 7.99
N THR A 318 -11.10 -24.69 8.67
CA THR A 318 -12.23 -24.03 8.01
C THR A 318 -11.87 -22.59 7.67
N LEU A 319 -12.40 -22.09 6.56
CA LEU A 319 -12.32 -20.70 6.14
C LEU A 319 -12.64 -19.74 7.28
N SER A 320 -13.59 -20.12 8.15
CA SER A 320 -14.01 -19.38 9.33
C SER A 320 -12.90 -19.14 10.38
N ILE A 321 -11.80 -19.88 10.34
CA ILE A 321 -10.65 -19.70 11.23
C ILE A 321 -9.51 -18.93 10.53
N TYR A 322 -9.17 -19.33 9.31
CA TYR A 322 -8.04 -18.75 8.58
C TYR A 322 -8.27 -17.32 8.12
N LEU A 323 -9.47 -17.03 7.64
CA LEU A 323 -9.80 -15.69 7.16
C LEU A 323 -9.72 -14.65 8.29
N PRO A 324 -10.39 -14.80 9.44
CA PRO A 324 -10.28 -13.82 10.52
C PRO A 324 -8.87 -13.75 11.14
N LEU A 325 -8.14 -14.85 11.24
CA LEU A 325 -6.75 -14.81 11.75
C LEU A 325 -5.81 -14.12 10.76
N GLY A 326 -5.92 -14.39 9.46
CA GLY A 326 -5.15 -13.70 8.42
C GLY A 326 -5.44 -12.21 8.38
N VAL A 327 -6.72 -11.82 8.48
CA VAL A 327 -7.17 -10.43 8.60
C VAL A 327 -6.63 -9.77 9.88
N ALA A 328 -6.68 -10.46 11.01
CA ALA A 328 -6.15 -9.96 12.28
C ALA A 328 -4.64 -9.71 12.21
N VAL A 329 -3.87 -10.65 11.66
CA VAL A 329 -2.43 -10.49 11.46
C VAL A 329 -2.12 -9.31 10.53
N LEU A 330 -2.89 -9.13 9.44
CA LEU A 330 -2.73 -7.99 8.55
C LEU A 330 -3.04 -6.66 9.26
N LEU A 331 -4.13 -6.59 10.03
CA LEU A 331 -4.51 -5.39 10.76
C LEU A 331 -3.50 -5.06 11.87
N PHE A 332 -3.19 -6.03 12.73
CA PHE A 332 -2.29 -5.82 13.86
C PHE A 332 -0.87 -5.54 13.40
N GLY A 333 -0.38 -6.31 12.41
CA GLY A 333 0.93 -6.09 11.79
C GLY A 333 1.01 -4.74 11.09
N GLY A 334 -0.04 -4.34 10.36
CA GLY A 334 -0.15 -3.02 9.75
C GLY A 334 -0.15 -1.90 10.81
N MET A 335 -0.96 -1.98 11.85
CA MET A 335 -0.99 -1.01 12.96
C MET A 335 0.36 -0.88 13.67
N PHE A 336 1.04 -2.00 13.88
CA PHE A 336 2.38 -2.03 14.48
C PHE A 336 3.42 -1.34 13.57
N LEU A 337 3.54 -1.79 12.32
CA LEU A 337 4.55 -1.29 11.38
C LEU A 337 4.34 0.19 11.05
N HIS A 338 3.09 0.59 10.78
CA HIS A 338 2.76 1.99 10.48
C HIS A 338 2.83 2.88 11.73
N GLY A 339 2.50 2.37 12.92
CA GLY A 339 2.67 3.08 14.18
C GLY A 339 4.16 3.35 14.46
N TRP A 340 5.01 2.35 14.25
CA TRP A 340 6.47 2.52 14.36
C TRP A 340 6.99 3.51 13.31
N LEU A 341 6.53 3.39 12.05
CA LEU A 341 6.88 4.31 10.97
C LEU A 341 6.53 5.78 11.31
N TYR A 342 5.34 6.00 11.89
CA TYR A 342 4.92 7.33 12.32
C TYR A 342 5.75 7.89 13.47
N ARG A 343 6.20 7.05 14.41
CA ARG A 343 7.07 7.44 15.52
C ARG A 343 8.45 7.92 15.06
N VAL A 344 9.00 7.29 14.02
CA VAL A 344 10.33 7.63 13.47
C VAL A 344 10.27 8.67 12.36
N ARG A 345 9.14 9.39 12.21
CA ARG A 345 8.97 10.43 11.19
C ARG A 345 9.95 11.59 11.38
N PRO A 346 10.46 12.19 10.30
CA PRO A 346 11.38 13.31 10.36
C PRO A 346 10.66 14.64 10.63
N ALA A 347 11.44 15.72 10.78
CA ALA A 347 10.91 17.08 10.75
C ALA A 347 10.25 17.39 9.39
N PRO A 348 9.27 18.34 9.33
CA PRO A 348 8.52 18.67 8.11
C PRO A 348 9.38 19.07 6.89
N ALA A 349 10.60 19.55 7.10
CA ALA A 349 11.55 19.89 6.02
C ALA A 349 11.95 18.65 5.17
N ALA A 350 12.00 17.45 5.75
CA ALA A 350 12.36 16.21 5.06
C ALA A 350 11.15 15.38 4.58
N LEU A 351 9.95 15.95 4.59
CA LEU A 351 8.66 15.29 4.31
C LEU A 351 8.62 14.60 2.95
N THR A 352 9.10 15.24 1.88
CA THR A 352 9.08 14.65 0.54
C THR A 352 10.02 13.45 0.43
N ARG A 353 11.18 13.48 1.10
CA ARG A 353 12.11 12.35 1.20
C ARG A 353 11.51 11.20 2.00
N TYR A 354 10.84 11.50 3.10
CA TYR A 354 10.14 10.51 3.93
C TYR A 354 9.10 9.73 3.12
N TYR A 355 8.20 10.43 2.44
CA TYR A 355 7.18 9.76 1.63
C TYR A 355 7.75 9.06 0.40
N LEU A 356 8.83 9.57 -0.19
CA LEU A 356 9.52 8.89 -1.28
C LEU A 356 10.09 7.54 -0.82
N LEU A 357 10.74 7.48 0.36
CA LEU A 357 11.29 6.24 0.91
C LEU A 357 10.20 5.26 1.33
N ILE A 358 9.06 5.75 1.86
CA ILE A 358 7.88 4.91 2.12
C ILE A 358 7.37 4.31 0.82
N ALA A 359 7.21 5.11 -0.25
CA ALA A 359 6.73 4.62 -1.52
C ALA A 359 7.72 3.63 -2.17
N ALA A 360 9.03 3.90 -2.05
CA ALA A 360 10.07 2.99 -2.54
C ALA A 360 10.04 1.65 -1.79
N GLY A 361 9.96 1.69 -0.46
CA GLY A 361 9.79 0.48 0.36
C GLY A 361 8.54 -0.28 -0.03
N GLY A 362 7.40 0.40 -0.14
CA GLY A 362 6.13 -0.20 -0.56
C GLY A 362 6.23 -0.89 -1.92
N ALA A 363 6.80 -0.22 -2.92
CA ALA A 363 7.00 -0.78 -4.25
C ALA A 363 7.90 -2.02 -4.22
N VAL A 364 9.03 -1.95 -3.49
CA VAL A 364 9.94 -3.11 -3.36
C VAL A 364 9.27 -4.27 -2.63
N GLY A 365 8.58 -4.03 -1.52
CA GLY A 365 7.85 -5.07 -0.79
C GLY A 365 6.74 -5.71 -1.61
N GLY A 366 5.99 -4.89 -2.36
CA GLY A 366 4.96 -5.35 -3.28
C GLY A 366 5.52 -6.21 -4.41
N VAL A 367 6.52 -5.72 -5.14
CA VAL A 367 7.18 -6.47 -6.23
C VAL A 367 7.83 -7.75 -5.70
N ALA A 368 8.47 -7.69 -4.52
CA ALA A 368 9.07 -8.87 -3.90
C ALA A 368 8.05 -9.99 -3.65
N ALA A 369 6.86 -9.67 -3.13
CA ALA A 369 5.83 -10.66 -2.87
C ALA A 369 5.09 -11.10 -4.15
N SER A 370 4.85 -10.17 -5.09
CA SER A 370 3.95 -10.38 -6.22
C SER A 370 4.64 -10.88 -7.48
N VAL A 371 5.92 -10.55 -7.66
CA VAL A 371 6.68 -10.90 -8.87
C VAL A 371 7.85 -11.80 -8.53
N VAL A 372 8.68 -11.39 -7.56
CA VAL A 372 9.94 -12.11 -7.25
C VAL A 372 9.65 -13.44 -6.56
N ALA A 373 8.77 -13.46 -5.56
CA ALA A 373 8.45 -14.68 -4.83
C ALA A 373 7.88 -15.80 -5.74
N PRO A 374 6.93 -15.54 -6.67
CA PRO A 374 6.49 -16.56 -7.63
C PRO A 374 7.56 -17.10 -8.58
N LEU A 375 8.61 -16.32 -8.87
CA LEU A 375 9.73 -16.74 -9.71
C LEU A 375 10.74 -17.62 -8.96
N ILE A 376 10.88 -17.42 -7.64
CA ILE A 376 11.85 -18.13 -6.81
C ILE A 376 11.22 -19.35 -6.14
N PHE A 377 9.98 -19.23 -5.69
CA PHE A 377 9.31 -20.26 -4.88
C PHE A 377 8.33 -21.07 -5.71
N SER A 378 8.44 -22.39 -5.65
CA SER A 378 7.48 -23.32 -6.23
C SER A 378 6.17 -23.45 -5.43
N GLN A 379 6.13 -22.90 -4.20
CA GLN A 379 4.96 -22.83 -3.32
C GLN A 379 4.78 -21.41 -2.79
N ILE A 380 3.71 -21.14 -2.00
CA ILE A 380 3.41 -19.82 -1.43
C ILE A 380 4.25 -19.60 -0.15
N TRP A 381 5.58 -19.57 -0.29
CA TRP A 381 6.50 -19.36 0.83
C TRP A 381 6.58 -17.89 1.27
N GLU A 382 6.14 -16.94 0.46
CA GLU A 382 6.08 -15.52 0.83
C GLU A 382 5.20 -15.28 2.06
N PHE A 383 4.17 -16.09 2.30
CA PHE A 383 3.30 -15.93 3.45
C PHE A 383 4.01 -16.27 4.78
N PRO A 384 4.57 -17.49 4.99
CA PRO A 384 5.36 -17.76 6.19
C PRO A 384 6.58 -16.85 6.33
N VAL A 385 7.22 -16.43 5.24
CA VAL A 385 8.31 -15.43 5.29
C VAL A 385 7.81 -14.10 5.84
N ALA A 386 6.61 -13.64 5.47
CA ALA A 386 6.01 -12.43 6.04
C ALA A 386 5.76 -12.55 7.54
N LEU A 387 5.31 -13.72 8.02
CA LEU A 387 5.11 -13.99 9.44
C LEU A 387 6.44 -13.97 10.22
N LEU A 388 7.50 -14.58 9.68
CA LEU A 388 8.85 -14.54 10.26
C LEU A 388 9.40 -13.11 10.30
N LEU A 389 9.18 -12.33 9.23
CA LEU A 389 9.60 -10.94 9.18
C LEU A 389 8.89 -10.09 10.25
N LEU A 390 7.59 -10.30 10.46
CA LEU A 390 6.85 -9.65 11.55
C LEU A 390 7.40 -10.00 12.92
N ALA A 391 7.68 -11.27 13.18
CA ALA A 391 8.25 -11.72 14.44
C ALA A 391 9.63 -11.09 14.68
N LEU A 392 10.49 -11.05 13.66
CA LEU A 392 11.80 -10.41 13.71
C LEU A 392 11.68 -8.89 13.98
N LEU A 393 10.83 -8.19 13.25
CA LEU A 393 10.67 -6.75 13.42
C LEU A 393 10.07 -6.39 14.79
N ALA A 394 9.16 -7.21 15.32
CA ALA A 394 8.64 -7.04 16.67
C ALA A 394 9.76 -7.25 17.71
N ALA A 395 10.56 -8.32 17.58
CA ALA A 395 11.70 -8.55 18.44
C ALA A 395 12.69 -7.37 18.41
N LEU A 396 13.04 -6.86 17.22
CA LEU A 396 13.94 -5.70 17.06
C LEU A 396 13.35 -4.41 17.66
N TYR A 397 12.04 -4.20 17.57
CA TYR A 397 11.37 -3.05 18.17
C TYR A 397 11.49 -3.08 19.69
N PHE A 398 11.19 -4.21 20.32
CA PHE A 398 11.26 -4.37 21.78
C PHE A 398 12.68 -4.53 22.33
N ALA A 399 13.68 -4.82 21.49
CA ALA A 399 15.08 -4.78 21.89
C ALA A 399 15.56 -3.36 22.19
N ARG A 400 14.91 -2.33 21.63
CA ARG A 400 15.28 -0.93 21.85
C ARG A 400 14.65 -0.40 23.14
N PRO A 401 15.39 0.40 23.94
CA PRO A 401 14.79 1.13 25.05
C PRO A 401 13.88 2.23 24.50
N ASP A 402 12.56 2.06 24.63
CA ASP A 402 11.57 3.02 24.16
C ASP A 402 10.49 3.21 25.24
N PRO A 403 10.09 4.46 25.58
CA PRO A 403 8.99 4.72 26.50
C PRO A 403 7.66 4.05 26.11
N ALA A 404 7.41 3.80 24.82
CA ALA A 404 6.19 3.13 24.36
C ALA A 404 6.21 1.60 24.61
N THR A 405 7.35 1.05 25.03
CA THR A 405 7.45 -0.36 25.44
C THR A 405 7.37 -0.51 26.96
N GLN A 406 7.23 0.58 27.72
CA GLN A 406 7.03 0.53 29.16
C GLN A 406 5.76 -0.27 29.49
N GLY A 407 5.87 -1.20 30.45
CA GLY A 407 4.78 -2.10 30.85
C GLY A 407 4.71 -3.41 30.06
N VAL A 408 5.48 -3.59 28.99
CA VAL A 408 5.59 -4.87 28.29
C VAL A 408 6.86 -5.59 28.75
N LYS A 409 6.69 -6.81 29.28
CA LYS A 409 7.82 -7.66 29.70
C LYS A 409 8.56 -8.15 28.46
N ARG A 410 9.83 -7.75 28.33
CA ARG A 410 10.68 -8.10 27.17
C ARG A 410 10.86 -9.60 27.02
N GLU A 411 11.01 -10.32 28.13
CA GLU A 411 11.12 -11.78 28.13
C GLU A 411 9.91 -12.45 27.49
N ALA A 412 8.69 -11.96 27.78
CA ALA A 412 7.46 -12.48 27.17
C ALA A 412 7.42 -12.24 25.66
N VAL A 413 7.90 -11.08 25.20
CA VAL A 413 8.00 -10.79 23.76
C VAL A 413 8.99 -11.71 23.07
N TRP A 414 10.17 -11.91 23.65
CA TRP A 414 11.17 -12.82 23.10
C TRP A 414 10.66 -14.26 23.07
N LEU A 415 9.97 -14.70 24.12
CA LEU A 415 9.32 -16.00 24.14
C LEU A 415 8.28 -16.14 23.03
N LEU A 416 7.37 -15.17 22.89
CA LEU A 416 6.35 -15.18 21.83
C LEU A 416 6.98 -15.18 20.43
N ALA A 417 8.01 -14.36 20.19
CA ALA A 417 8.73 -14.34 18.93
C ALA A 417 9.42 -15.69 18.64
N GLY A 418 10.06 -16.29 19.64
CA GLY A 418 10.66 -17.62 19.51
C GLY A 418 9.62 -18.70 19.21
N VAL A 419 8.48 -18.70 19.89
CA VAL A 419 7.36 -19.64 19.63
C VAL A 419 6.82 -19.42 18.21
N ALA A 420 6.63 -18.16 17.78
CA ALA A 420 6.19 -17.86 16.42
C ALA A 420 7.14 -18.43 15.37
N VAL A 421 8.45 -18.22 15.53
CA VAL A 421 9.47 -18.75 14.61
C VAL A 421 9.44 -20.28 14.59
N LEU A 422 9.40 -20.94 15.76
CA LEU A 422 9.35 -22.41 15.84
C LEU A 422 8.10 -22.99 15.16
N LEU A 423 6.94 -22.37 15.36
CA LEU A 423 5.70 -22.82 14.76
C LEU A 423 5.72 -22.61 13.24
N VAL A 424 6.12 -21.43 12.76
CA VAL A 424 6.15 -21.13 11.31
C VAL A 424 7.18 -22.02 10.60
N VAL A 425 8.41 -22.10 11.10
CA VAL A 425 9.46 -22.94 10.49
C VAL A 425 9.08 -24.43 10.55
N GLY A 426 8.48 -24.87 11.66
CA GLY A 426 7.99 -26.24 11.77
C GLY A 426 6.87 -26.55 10.80
N ASP A 427 5.94 -25.61 10.53
CA ASP A 427 4.90 -25.78 9.50
C ASP A 427 5.52 -25.82 8.10
N MET A 428 6.46 -24.93 7.79
CA MET A 428 7.18 -24.96 6.50
C MET A 428 7.86 -26.32 6.26
N ARG A 429 8.53 -26.89 7.27
CA ARG A 429 9.19 -28.20 7.17
C ARG A 429 8.15 -29.33 6.97
N HIS A 430 7.05 -29.26 7.68
CA HIS A 430 5.98 -30.24 7.57
C HIS A 430 5.36 -30.22 6.15
N GLN A 431 5.02 -29.03 5.63
CA GLN A 431 4.50 -28.88 4.29
C GLN A 431 5.51 -29.33 3.22
N ALA A 432 6.78 -28.98 3.36
CA ALA A 432 7.83 -29.41 2.45
C ALA A 432 7.98 -30.95 2.41
N GLY A 433 7.84 -31.62 3.57
CA GLY A 433 7.93 -33.09 3.67
C GLY A 433 6.72 -33.83 3.03
N GLN A 434 5.57 -33.20 2.92
CA GLN A 434 4.38 -33.82 2.31
C GLN A 434 4.34 -33.66 0.78
N VAL A 435 5.02 -32.68 0.22
CA VAL A 435 4.97 -32.34 -1.21
C VAL A 435 6.01 -33.17 -1.97
N ILE A 436 5.55 -33.95 -2.95
CA ILE A 436 6.40 -34.71 -3.88
C ILE A 436 6.88 -33.80 -5.01
N LEU A 437 5.96 -33.02 -5.58
CA LEU A 437 6.22 -32.10 -6.67
C LEU A 437 5.33 -30.87 -6.49
N ALA A 438 5.90 -29.68 -6.63
CA ALA A 438 5.16 -28.43 -6.68
C ALA A 438 5.54 -27.65 -7.92
N MET A 439 4.53 -27.15 -8.62
CA MET A 439 4.68 -26.28 -9.79
C MET A 439 3.85 -25.02 -9.56
N ARG A 440 4.48 -23.88 -9.80
CA ARG A 440 3.82 -22.59 -9.72
C ARG A 440 3.92 -21.89 -11.07
N ASN A 441 2.81 -21.37 -11.54
CA ASN A 441 2.72 -20.55 -12.74
C ASN A 441 1.94 -19.27 -12.45
N PHE A 442 1.70 -18.47 -13.47
CA PHE A 442 0.91 -17.25 -13.38
C PHE A 442 -0.50 -17.47 -12.80
N TYR A 443 -1.13 -18.60 -13.06
CA TYR A 443 -2.53 -18.86 -12.68
C TYR A 443 -2.69 -19.51 -11.30
N GLY A 444 -1.63 -20.02 -10.70
CA GLY A 444 -1.69 -20.63 -9.37
C GLY A 444 -0.60 -21.67 -9.09
N THR A 445 -0.80 -22.41 -8.02
CA THR A 445 0.15 -23.43 -7.54
C THR A 445 -0.51 -24.81 -7.56
N SER A 446 0.07 -25.76 -8.30
CA SER A 446 -0.32 -27.16 -8.32
C SER A 446 0.68 -27.98 -7.51
N ARG A 447 0.19 -28.89 -6.67
CA ARG A 447 1.01 -29.71 -5.76
C ARG A 447 0.59 -31.18 -5.87
N LEU A 448 1.55 -32.06 -6.03
CA LEU A 448 1.39 -33.50 -5.82
C LEU A 448 1.84 -33.81 -4.40
N VAL A 449 0.89 -34.26 -3.57
CA VAL A 449 1.14 -34.47 -2.13
C VAL A 449 0.85 -35.93 -1.74
N ASN A 450 1.65 -36.45 -0.80
CA ASN A 450 1.30 -37.69 -0.11
C ASN A 450 0.13 -37.41 0.85
N THR A 451 -0.87 -38.26 0.85
CA THR A 451 -2.03 -38.16 1.72
C THR A 451 -2.53 -39.57 2.06
N THR A 452 -3.43 -39.65 3.01
CA THR A 452 -4.21 -40.85 3.27
C THR A 452 -5.62 -40.64 2.78
N ALA A 453 -6.21 -41.62 2.15
CA ALA A 453 -7.60 -41.57 1.70
C ALA A 453 -8.33 -42.84 2.16
N ARG A 454 -9.59 -42.67 2.54
CA ARG A 454 -10.45 -43.80 2.90
C ARG A 454 -11.09 -44.37 1.64
N THR A 455 -11.03 -45.68 1.48
CA THR A 455 -11.76 -46.39 0.43
C THR A 455 -13.26 -46.40 0.75
N ALA A 456 -14.08 -46.80 -0.24
CA ALA A 456 -15.51 -47.03 -0.04
C ALA A 456 -15.80 -48.11 1.02
N PHE A 457 -14.85 -48.99 1.30
CA PHE A 457 -14.95 -50.07 2.30
C PHE A 457 -14.44 -49.65 3.69
N GLY A 458 -13.99 -48.40 3.86
CA GLY A 458 -13.52 -47.86 5.13
C GLY A 458 -12.02 -48.02 5.40
N ASP A 459 -11.26 -48.69 4.56
CA ASP A 459 -9.82 -48.86 4.70
C ASP A 459 -9.08 -47.56 4.48
N VAL A 460 -8.06 -47.30 5.27
CA VAL A 460 -7.18 -46.15 5.12
C VAL A 460 -5.96 -46.57 4.30
N LEU A 461 -5.89 -46.09 3.09
CA LEU A 461 -4.76 -46.34 2.18
C LEU A 461 -3.90 -45.10 2.00
N THR A 462 -2.59 -45.30 1.79
CA THR A 462 -1.72 -44.25 1.33
C THR A 462 -2.09 -43.87 -0.10
N ALA A 463 -2.15 -42.58 -0.37
CA ALA A 463 -2.55 -42.09 -1.69
C ALA A 463 -1.69 -40.88 -2.09
N ARG A 464 -1.66 -40.61 -3.38
CA ARG A 464 -1.15 -39.33 -3.93
C ARG A 464 -2.31 -38.49 -4.39
N ALA A 465 -2.33 -37.23 -4.00
CA ALA A 465 -3.36 -36.27 -4.42
C ALA A 465 -2.74 -35.15 -5.24
N LEU A 466 -3.33 -34.86 -6.40
CA LEU A 466 -3.05 -33.64 -7.16
C LEU A 466 -3.98 -32.54 -6.67
N ARG A 467 -3.40 -31.46 -6.15
CA ARG A 467 -4.12 -30.33 -5.57
C ARG A 467 -3.75 -29.03 -6.27
N HIS A 468 -4.75 -28.20 -6.49
CA HIS A 468 -4.59 -26.81 -6.91
C HIS A 468 -5.30 -25.92 -5.88
N GLY A 469 -4.53 -25.18 -5.07
CA GLY A 469 -5.07 -24.53 -3.87
C GLY A 469 -5.67 -25.56 -2.90
N SER A 470 -6.91 -25.32 -2.49
CA SER A 470 -7.72 -26.24 -1.67
C SER A 470 -8.40 -27.36 -2.45
N VAL A 471 -8.48 -27.25 -3.80
CA VAL A 471 -9.19 -28.19 -4.65
C VAL A 471 -8.32 -29.42 -4.97
N THR A 472 -8.88 -30.62 -4.76
CA THR A 472 -8.26 -31.88 -5.16
C THR A 472 -8.81 -32.30 -6.54
N HIS A 473 -7.93 -32.40 -7.53
CA HIS A 473 -8.28 -32.74 -8.90
C HIS A 473 -8.23 -34.26 -9.17
N GLY A 474 -7.50 -35.01 -8.38
CA GLY A 474 -7.41 -36.45 -8.50
C GLY A 474 -6.67 -37.06 -7.33
N ILE A 475 -7.02 -38.33 -7.03
CA ILE A 475 -6.39 -39.14 -5.99
C ILE A 475 -6.02 -40.50 -6.62
N GLN A 476 -4.79 -40.93 -6.40
CA GLN A 476 -4.29 -42.24 -6.78
C GLN A 476 -3.91 -43.01 -5.53
N TYR A 477 -4.56 -44.13 -5.28
CA TYR A 477 -4.21 -45.04 -4.19
C TYR A 477 -2.88 -45.76 -4.52
N ARG A 478 -2.17 -46.08 -3.47
CA ARG A 478 -0.91 -46.88 -3.54
C ARG A 478 -1.08 -48.21 -2.86
#